data_997f6ed2c56ffd94fb501bd4b9779315
#
_entry.id   997f6ed2c56ffd94fb501bd4b9779315
#
_cell.length_a   1.000
_cell.length_b   1.000
_cell.length_c   1.000
_cell.angle_alpha   90.00
_cell.angle_beta   90.00
_cell.angle_gamma   90.00
#
_symmetry.space_group_name_H-M   'P 1'
#
loop_
_entity.id
_entity.type
_entity.pdbx_description
1 polymer ?
#
loop_
_entity_poly.entity_id
_entity_poly.type
_entity_poly.pdbx_seq_one_letter_code
_entity_poly.pdbx_strand_id
1 'polypeptide(L)'
;SKVKFFKADCENLDEMSKVIRDVDVVVHTAAYPHEGLSSFSPYLICKSNYIGSISVFTAAIKNNVKRIVFCSSMARYGDVKPPFYEEQNVNPVDPYGVSKLAAENTLKILANTHNIEYNIAVPHNIIGPMQKYDDPFRNVVSIMTNLILQKRKPIIYGDGEQTRNFSDIDDCLYCLDKLITSKEILSETFNIGPDEESISINELYKMLCNKLQF
;
A
#
# COMPACT_ATOMS: atom_id res chain seq x y z
N SER A 1 23.30 -12.17 3.64
CA SER A 1 22.13 -12.92 3.17
C SER A 1 22.13 -12.95 1.64
N LYS A 2 21.86 -14.12 1.07
CA LYS A 2 21.75 -14.24 -0.40
C LYS A 2 20.30 -13.96 -0.79
N VAL A 3 20.06 -12.78 -1.34
CA VAL A 3 18.77 -12.47 -1.97
C VAL A 3 18.65 -13.29 -3.26
N LYS A 4 17.52 -13.98 -3.42
CA LYS A 4 17.14 -14.66 -4.66
C LYS A 4 16.00 -13.87 -5.30
N PHE A 5 16.13 -13.56 -6.58
CA PHE A 5 15.10 -12.89 -7.36
C PHE A 5 14.38 -13.89 -8.27
N PHE A 6 13.04 -13.84 -8.26
CA PHE A 6 12.19 -14.62 -9.14
C PHE A 6 11.25 -13.66 -9.89
N LYS A 7 11.18 -13.79 -11.20
CA LYS A 7 10.17 -13.10 -12.01
C LYS A 7 8.95 -14.00 -12.08
N ALA A 8 7.85 -13.59 -11.46
CA ALA A 8 6.61 -14.35 -11.41
C ALA A 8 5.41 -13.41 -11.34
N ASP A 9 4.24 -13.88 -11.78
CA ASP A 9 2.99 -13.13 -11.75
C ASP A 9 2.18 -13.53 -10.51
N CYS A 10 1.81 -12.55 -9.68
CA CYS A 10 0.98 -12.80 -8.49
C CYS A 10 -0.40 -13.38 -8.82
N GLU A 11 -0.91 -13.15 -10.04
CA GLU A 11 -2.19 -13.72 -10.48
C GLU A 11 -2.07 -15.21 -10.84
N ASN A 12 -0.85 -15.72 -11.02
CA ASN A 12 -0.59 -17.11 -11.37
C ASN A 12 -0.31 -17.95 -10.12
N LEU A 13 -1.31 -18.70 -9.67
CA LEU A 13 -1.22 -19.53 -8.47
C LEU A 13 -0.09 -20.58 -8.53
N ASP A 14 0.16 -21.17 -9.71
CA ASP A 14 1.19 -22.19 -9.86
C ASP A 14 2.59 -21.59 -9.76
N GLU A 15 2.80 -20.39 -10.29
CA GLU A 15 4.04 -19.64 -10.13
C GLU A 15 4.24 -19.24 -8.67
N MET A 16 3.22 -18.69 -8.02
CA MET A 16 3.28 -18.32 -6.60
C MET A 16 3.56 -19.52 -5.71
N SER A 17 2.95 -20.69 -5.98
CA SER A 17 3.20 -21.91 -5.23
C SER A 17 4.65 -22.41 -5.35
N LYS A 18 5.31 -22.13 -6.46
CA LYS A 18 6.74 -22.46 -6.65
C LYS A 18 7.67 -21.48 -5.96
N VAL A 19 7.37 -20.16 -6.06
CA VAL A 19 8.20 -19.09 -5.50
C VAL A 19 8.14 -19.08 -3.96
N ILE A 20 6.98 -19.39 -3.38
CA ILE A 20 6.73 -19.37 -1.93
C ILE A 20 7.18 -20.70 -1.25
N ARG A 21 7.70 -21.68 -1.98
CA ARG A 21 8.18 -22.93 -1.39
C ARG A 21 9.33 -22.68 -0.42
N ASP A 22 9.28 -23.33 0.74
CA ASP A 22 10.27 -23.25 1.83
C ASP A 22 10.46 -21.83 2.39
N VAL A 23 9.38 -21.02 2.39
CA VAL A 23 9.33 -19.66 2.93
C VAL A 23 8.57 -19.66 4.26
N ASP A 24 9.13 -19.07 5.31
CA ASP A 24 8.48 -18.93 6.62
C ASP A 24 7.50 -17.77 6.69
N VAL A 25 7.83 -16.64 6.07
CA VAL A 25 7.03 -15.40 6.10
C VAL A 25 6.86 -14.84 4.69
N VAL A 26 5.63 -14.50 4.34
CA VAL A 26 5.31 -13.79 3.09
C VAL A 26 4.98 -12.33 3.42
N VAL A 27 5.69 -11.39 2.80
CA VAL A 27 5.34 -9.96 2.84
C VAL A 27 4.75 -9.57 1.49
N HIS A 28 3.43 -9.39 1.45
CA HIS A 28 2.71 -9.11 0.22
C HIS A 28 2.50 -7.60 0.02
N THR A 29 3.37 -6.99 -0.77
CA THR A 29 3.32 -5.56 -1.11
C THR A 29 2.89 -5.30 -2.55
N ALA A 30 2.78 -6.37 -3.36
CA ALA A 30 2.43 -6.24 -4.77
C ALA A 30 1.00 -5.72 -4.94
N ALA A 31 0.86 -4.67 -5.74
CA ALA A 31 -0.43 -4.08 -6.10
C ALA A 31 -0.30 -3.16 -7.31
N TYR A 32 -1.41 -2.87 -7.97
CA TYR A 32 -1.59 -1.68 -8.79
C TYR A 32 -2.14 -0.56 -7.90
N PRO A 33 -1.30 0.33 -7.34
CA PRO A 33 -1.69 1.31 -6.33
C PRO A 33 -2.20 2.61 -7.00
N HIS A 34 -3.17 2.47 -7.88
CA HIS A 34 -3.71 3.55 -8.70
C HIS A 34 -5.19 3.79 -8.38
N GLU A 35 -5.43 4.50 -7.29
CA GLU A 35 -6.77 4.86 -6.81
C GLU A 35 -7.57 5.57 -7.91
N GLY A 36 -7.03 6.67 -8.46
CA GLY A 36 -7.69 7.43 -9.53
C GLY A 36 -7.93 6.64 -10.83
N LEU A 37 -7.06 5.69 -11.18
CA LEU A 37 -7.25 4.84 -12.37
C LEU A 37 -8.30 3.75 -12.13
N SER A 38 -8.56 3.39 -10.89
CA SER A 38 -9.39 2.23 -10.56
C SER A 38 -10.82 2.36 -11.09
N SER A 39 -11.39 3.55 -11.11
CA SER A 39 -12.71 3.81 -11.67
C SER A 39 -12.78 3.70 -13.20
N PHE A 40 -11.65 3.88 -13.89
CA PHE A 40 -11.57 3.76 -15.36
C PHE A 40 -11.13 2.37 -15.83
N SER A 41 -10.47 1.61 -14.97
CA SER A 41 -9.98 0.27 -15.27
C SER A 41 -10.25 -0.71 -14.11
N PRO A 42 -11.51 -0.85 -13.66
CA PRO A 42 -11.83 -1.61 -12.44
C PRO A 42 -11.47 -3.09 -12.57
N TYR A 43 -11.63 -3.68 -13.74
CA TYR A 43 -11.27 -5.08 -13.99
C TYR A 43 -9.78 -5.34 -13.73
N LEU A 44 -8.90 -4.52 -14.30
CA LEU A 44 -7.46 -4.64 -14.12
C LEU A 44 -7.08 -4.51 -12.64
N ILE A 45 -7.60 -3.48 -11.98
CA ILE A 45 -7.28 -3.18 -10.58
C ILE A 45 -7.78 -4.29 -9.65
N CYS A 46 -9.05 -4.70 -9.78
CA CYS A 46 -9.61 -5.76 -8.94
C CYS A 46 -8.94 -7.12 -9.21
N LYS A 47 -8.66 -7.45 -10.46
CA LYS A 47 -7.98 -8.69 -10.82
C LYS A 47 -6.58 -8.75 -10.21
N SER A 48 -5.77 -7.70 -10.39
CA SER A 48 -4.41 -7.71 -9.86
C SER A 48 -4.37 -7.60 -8.33
N ASN A 49 -5.15 -6.69 -7.73
CA ASN A 49 -5.07 -6.44 -6.31
C ASN A 49 -5.82 -7.48 -5.47
N TYR A 50 -6.99 -7.94 -5.91
CA TYR A 50 -7.76 -8.93 -5.17
C TYR A 50 -7.39 -10.36 -5.59
N ILE A 51 -7.55 -10.74 -6.85
CA ILE A 51 -7.24 -12.10 -7.30
C ILE A 51 -5.75 -12.42 -7.12
N GLY A 52 -4.86 -11.47 -7.44
CA GLY A 52 -3.43 -11.62 -7.16
C GLY A 52 -3.14 -11.88 -5.68
N SER A 53 -3.79 -11.15 -4.78
CA SER A 53 -3.64 -11.39 -3.33
C SER A 53 -4.17 -12.77 -2.92
N ILE A 54 -5.33 -13.19 -3.44
CA ILE A 54 -5.90 -14.53 -3.16
C ILE A 54 -4.96 -15.63 -3.63
N SER A 55 -4.34 -15.47 -4.79
CA SER A 55 -3.34 -16.40 -5.32
C SER A 55 -2.14 -16.53 -4.36
N VAL A 56 -1.60 -15.40 -3.89
CA VAL A 56 -0.49 -15.37 -2.92
C VAL A 56 -0.89 -16.02 -1.60
N PHE A 57 -2.05 -15.70 -1.03
CA PHE A 57 -2.53 -16.30 0.23
C PHE A 57 -2.76 -17.81 0.09
N THR A 58 -3.36 -18.23 -1.03
CA THR A 58 -3.56 -19.66 -1.31
C THR A 58 -2.23 -20.41 -1.44
N ALA A 59 -1.25 -19.82 -2.12
CA ALA A 59 0.08 -20.40 -2.26
C ALA A 59 0.81 -20.48 -0.90
N ALA A 60 0.66 -19.44 -0.05
CA ALA A 60 1.22 -19.42 1.30
C ALA A 60 0.63 -20.56 2.16
N ILE A 61 -0.69 -20.75 2.12
CA ILE A 61 -1.39 -21.85 2.82
C ILE A 61 -0.86 -23.21 2.35
N LYS A 62 -0.83 -23.43 1.02
CA LYS A 62 -0.36 -24.70 0.43
C LYS A 62 1.09 -25.05 0.80
N ASN A 63 1.92 -24.05 1.05
CA ASN A 63 3.33 -24.21 1.41
C ASN A 63 3.59 -24.12 2.93
N ASN A 64 2.54 -24.12 3.76
CA ASN A 64 2.65 -24.07 5.23
C ASN A 64 3.46 -22.86 5.74
N VAL A 65 3.27 -21.69 5.10
CA VAL A 65 3.86 -20.43 5.54
C VAL A 65 3.33 -20.11 6.94
N LYS A 66 4.20 -19.65 7.83
CA LYS A 66 3.86 -19.38 9.24
C LYS A 66 3.13 -18.06 9.40
N ARG A 67 3.54 -17.03 8.63
CA ARG A 67 3.01 -15.67 8.74
C ARG A 67 2.84 -14.99 7.38
N ILE A 68 1.76 -14.24 7.24
CA ILE A 68 1.52 -13.36 6.10
C ILE A 68 1.43 -11.91 6.61
N VAL A 69 2.29 -11.01 6.11
CA VAL A 69 2.19 -9.58 6.31
C VAL A 69 1.63 -8.97 5.02
N PHE A 70 0.44 -8.39 5.09
CA PHE A 70 -0.24 -7.81 3.93
C PHE A 70 -0.22 -6.30 3.98
N CYS A 71 0.24 -5.64 2.91
CA CYS A 71 0.13 -4.20 2.76
C CYS A 71 -1.22 -3.84 2.12
N SER A 72 -2.13 -3.36 2.94
CA SER A 72 -3.39 -2.76 2.53
C SER A 72 -3.22 -1.30 2.08
N SER A 73 -4.20 -0.45 2.31
CA SER A 73 -4.17 0.97 1.96
C SER A 73 -5.14 1.79 2.79
N MET A 74 -4.82 3.05 3.04
CA MET A 74 -5.76 4.02 3.63
C MET A 74 -7.02 4.25 2.77
N ALA A 75 -7.00 3.89 1.47
CA ALA A 75 -8.18 3.89 0.61
C ALA A 75 -9.33 2.99 1.13
N ARG A 76 -9.06 2.07 2.07
CA ARG A 76 -10.08 1.29 2.77
C ARG A 76 -11.08 2.15 3.53
N TYR A 77 -10.65 3.31 4.03
CA TYR A 77 -11.49 4.21 4.81
C TYR A 77 -12.48 5.00 3.94
N GLY A 78 -12.12 5.28 2.67
CA GLY A 78 -12.97 5.96 1.72
C GLY A 78 -13.40 7.35 2.18
N ASP A 79 -14.71 7.55 2.38
CA ASP A 79 -15.31 8.83 2.79
C ASP A 79 -15.46 9.00 4.32
N VAL A 80 -14.91 8.09 5.11
CA VAL A 80 -14.88 8.23 6.57
C VAL A 80 -14.04 9.44 6.95
N LYS A 81 -14.51 10.21 7.90
CA LYS A 81 -13.79 11.42 8.38
C LYS A 81 -12.64 11.04 9.31
N PRO A 82 -11.47 11.70 9.17
CA PRO A 82 -10.36 11.52 10.10
C PRO A 82 -10.74 12.03 11.51
N PRO A 83 -10.06 11.59 12.59
CA PRO A 83 -8.94 10.66 12.57
C PRO A 83 -9.36 9.21 12.27
N PHE A 84 -8.43 8.43 11.68
CA PHE A 84 -8.69 7.05 11.29
C PHE A 84 -8.20 6.09 12.38
N TYR A 85 -9.05 5.12 12.73
CA TYR A 85 -8.74 4.07 13.69
C TYR A 85 -8.87 2.70 13.00
N GLU A 86 -8.03 1.75 13.35
CA GLU A 86 -7.94 0.44 12.70
C GLU A 86 -9.24 -0.35 12.79
N GLU A 87 -9.95 -0.23 13.92
CA GLU A 87 -11.17 -0.99 14.23
C GLU A 87 -12.47 -0.31 13.80
N GLN A 88 -12.38 0.93 13.27
CA GLN A 88 -13.59 1.63 12.84
C GLN A 88 -14.22 1.01 11.60
N ASN A 89 -15.51 1.29 11.40
CA ASN A 89 -16.19 0.94 10.15
C ASN A 89 -15.51 1.66 8.98
N VAL A 90 -15.32 0.95 7.89
CA VAL A 90 -14.67 1.42 6.68
C VAL A 90 -15.66 1.47 5.52
N ASN A 91 -15.53 2.47 4.63
CA ASN A 91 -16.44 2.67 3.51
C ASN A 91 -15.66 3.10 2.24
N PRO A 92 -14.93 2.16 1.60
CA PRO A 92 -14.16 2.47 0.40
C PRO A 92 -15.07 3.00 -0.71
N VAL A 93 -14.61 4.04 -1.42
CA VAL A 93 -15.39 4.76 -2.44
C VAL A 93 -14.92 4.52 -3.87
N ASP A 94 -13.91 3.68 -4.05
CA ASP A 94 -13.38 3.32 -5.36
C ASP A 94 -13.00 1.83 -5.43
N PRO A 95 -12.87 1.25 -6.66
CA PRO A 95 -12.53 -0.16 -6.84
C PRO A 95 -11.18 -0.58 -6.25
N TYR A 96 -10.20 0.34 -6.13
CA TYR A 96 -8.93 0.05 -5.49
C TYR A 96 -9.11 -0.19 -3.99
N GLY A 97 -9.76 0.72 -3.28
CA GLY A 97 -10.06 0.58 -1.85
C GLY A 97 -10.91 -0.66 -1.56
N VAL A 98 -11.93 -0.91 -2.40
CA VAL A 98 -12.76 -2.13 -2.31
C VAL A 98 -11.91 -3.39 -2.46
N SER A 99 -11.01 -3.44 -3.45
CA SER A 99 -10.16 -4.63 -3.68
C SER A 99 -9.18 -4.88 -2.52
N LYS A 100 -8.62 -3.82 -1.93
CA LYS A 100 -7.74 -3.93 -0.76
C LYS A 100 -8.49 -4.42 0.48
N LEU A 101 -9.65 -3.86 0.77
CA LEU A 101 -10.50 -4.29 1.89
C LEU A 101 -10.99 -5.74 1.72
N ALA A 102 -11.38 -6.13 0.51
CA ALA A 102 -11.77 -7.51 0.21
C ALA A 102 -10.62 -8.49 0.46
N ALA A 103 -9.38 -8.13 0.09
CA ALA A 103 -8.19 -8.94 0.35
C ALA A 103 -7.91 -9.06 1.86
N GLU A 104 -8.02 -7.96 2.64
CA GLU A 104 -7.90 -7.99 4.10
C GLU A 104 -8.89 -8.99 4.74
N ASN A 105 -10.17 -8.84 4.40
CA ASN A 105 -11.22 -9.68 4.96
C ASN A 105 -11.01 -11.15 4.61
N THR A 106 -10.61 -11.42 3.37
CA THR A 106 -10.30 -12.78 2.94
C THR A 106 -9.08 -13.34 3.67
N LEU A 107 -8.02 -12.55 3.86
CA LEU A 107 -6.85 -12.98 4.63
C LEU A 107 -7.23 -13.36 6.07
N LYS A 108 -8.03 -12.53 6.75
CA LYS A 108 -8.51 -12.80 8.11
C LYS A 108 -9.28 -14.12 8.21
N ILE A 109 -10.18 -14.38 7.26
CA ILE A 109 -10.95 -15.64 7.20
C ILE A 109 -10.01 -16.83 6.97
N LEU A 110 -9.13 -16.74 5.98
CA LEU A 110 -8.20 -17.82 5.64
C LEU A 110 -7.21 -18.12 6.77
N ALA A 111 -6.67 -17.07 7.39
CA ALA A 111 -5.74 -17.18 8.51
C ALA A 111 -6.37 -17.93 9.69
N ASN A 112 -7.60 -17.57 10.06
CA ASN A 112 -8.36 -18.26 11.11
C ASN A 112 -8.66 -19.73 10.73
N THR A 113 -9.04 -19.98 9.47
CA THR A 113 -9.40 -21.33 9.01
C THR A 113 -8.19 -22.27 8.97
N HIS A 114 -7.02 -21.74 8.60
CA HIS A 114 -5.81 -22.54 8.38
C HIS A 114 -4.76 -22.38 9.49
N ASN A 115 -5.07 -21.63 10.56
CA ASN A 115 -4.19 -21.36 11.69
C ASN A 115 -2.82 -20.79 11.27
N ILE A 116 -2.87 -19.74 10.41
CA ILE A 116 -1.71 -18.99 9.95
C ILE A 116 -1.70 -17.63 10.63
N GLU A 117 -0.55 -17.18 11.12
CA GLU A 117 -0.38 -15.83 11.64
C GLU A 117 -0.51 -14.80 10.51
N TYR A 118 -1.14 -13.66 10.79
CA TYR A 118 -1.16 -12.55 9.84
C TYR A 118 -0.97 -11.21 10.56
N ASN A 119 -0.48 -10.21 9.83
CA ASN A 119 -0.56 -8.79 10.20
C ASN A 119 -0.89 -7.97 8.96
N ILE A 120 -1.64 -6.89 9.15
CA ILE A 120 -2.04 -5.99 8.07
C ILE A 120 -1.44 -4.61 8.33
N ALA A 121 -0.61 -4.16 7.41
CA ALA A 121 -0.11 -2.79 7.35
C ALA A 121 -1.04 -1.94 6.48
N VAL A 122 -1.43 -0.76 6.96
CA VAL A 122 -2.26 0.21 6.23
C VAL A 122 -1.45 1.49 6.03
N PRO A 123 -0.55 1.53 5.03
CA PRO A 123 0.34 2.66 4.81
C PRO A 123 -0.39 3.87 4.25
N HIS A 124 0.03 5.07 4.67
CA HIS A 124 -0.52 6.36 4.25
C HIS A 124 0.51 7.20 3.50
N ASN A 125 0.27 7.46 2.20
CA ASN A 125 1.07 8.36 1.35
C ASN A 125 2.60 8.24 1.55
N ILE A 126 3.12 7.01 1.47
CA ILE A 126 4.55 6.77 1.63
C ILE A 126 5.33 7.48 0.53
N ILE A 127 6.35 8.22 0.93
CA ILE A 127 7.31 8.89 0.05
C ILE A 127 8.73 8.42 0.38
N GLY A 128 9.60 8.41 -0.63
CA GLY A 128 10.99 8.01 -0.42
C GLY A 128 11.81 7.92 -1.70
N PRO A 129 13.11 7.66 -1.57
CA PRO A 129 13.98 7.44 -2.71
C PRO A 129 13.48 6.33 -3.63
N MET A 130 13.81 6.42 -4.91
CA MET A 130 13.42 5.47 -5.96
C MET A 130 11.92 5.36 -6.25
N GLN A 131 11.09 6.23 -5.68
CA GLN A 131 9.68 6.29 -6.03
C GLN A 131 9.52 6.65 -7.52
N LYS A 132 8.63 5.94 -8.22
CA LYS A 132 8.34 6.23 -9.62
C LYS A 132 7.78 7.65 -9.76
N TYR A 133 8.38 8.47 -10.61
CA TYR A 133 8.11 9.92 -10.74
C TYR A 133 7.44 10.31 -12.06
N ASP A 134 7.43 9.42 -13.05
CA ASP A 134 6.92 9.64 -14.40
C ASP A 134 5.50 9.06 -14.63
N ASP A 135 4.84 8.65 -13.56
CA ASP A 135 3.51 8.07 -13.59
C ASP A 135 2.49 9.09 -13.04
N PRO A 136 1.53 9.56 -13.84
CA PRO A 136 0.58 10.60 -13.44
C PRO A 136 -0.44 10.16 -12.39
N PHE A 137 -0.51 8.86 -12.08
CA PHE A 137 -1.38 8.30 -11.05
C PHE A 137 -0.66 7.99 -9.74
N ARG A 138 0.59 8.44 -9.59
CA ARG A 138 1.39 8.24 -8.39
C ARG A 138 1.23 9.39 -7.38
N ASN A 139 2.02 9.32 -6.32
CA ASN A 139 2.02 10.30 -5.25
C ASN A 139 2.33 11.72 -5.77
N VAL A 140 1.56 12.69 -5.31
CA VAL A 140 1.65 14.09 -5.73
C VAL A 140 3.05 14.68 -5.52
N VAL A 141 3.79 14.27 -4.48
CA VAL A 141 5.14 14.75 -4.20
C VAL A 141 6.08 14.39 -5.35
N SER A 142 6.08 13.14 -5.81
CA SER A 142 6.95 12.69 -6.90
C SER A 142 6.59 13.36 -8.23
N ILE A 143 5.30 13.53 -8.51
CA ILE A 143 4.81 14.21 -9.73
C ILE A 143 5.25 15.68 -9.74
N MET A 144 4.99 16.42 -8.66
CA MET A 144 5.37 17.83 -8.55
C MET A 144 6.89 18.01 -8.64
N THR A 145 7.64 17.22 -7.90
CA THR A 145 9.10 17.25 -7.94
C THR A 145 9.64 17.03 -9.36
N ASN A 146 9.12 16.02 -10.07
CA ASN A 146 9.52 15.74 -11.45
C ASN A 146 9.23 16.92 -12.39
N LEU A 147 8.05 17.53 -12.30
CA LEU A 147 7.68 18.68 -13.13
C LEU A 147 8.54 19.89 -12.83
N ILE A 148 8.80 20.20 -11.56
CA ILE A 148 9.65 21.31 -11.13
C ILE A 148 11.08 21.14 -11.65
N LEU A 149 11.65 19.93 -11.54
CA LEU A 149 13.00 19.62 -12.06
C LEU A 149 13.08 19.80 -13.59
N GLN A 150 11.97 19.56 -14.30
CA GLN A 150 11.86 19.83 -15.74
C GLN A 150 11.58 21.30 -16.07
N LYS A 151 11.59 22.21 -15.07
CA LYS A 151 11.19 23.62 -15.23
C LYS A 151 9.75 23.80 -15.73
N ARG A 152 8.87 22.87 -15.37
CA ARG A 152 7.46 22.88 -15.70
C ARG A 152 6.63 23.14 -14.44
N LYS A 153 5.61 23.98 -14.56
CA LYS A 153 4.70 24.25 -13.45
C LYS A 153 3.81 23.01 -13.18
N PRO A 154 3.76 22.49 -11.95
CA PRO A 154 2.82 21.44 -11.57
C PRO A 154 1.36 21.89 -11.71
N ILE A 155 0.49 20.92 -11.98
CA ILE A 155 -0.96 21.16 -12.02
C ILE A 155 -1.50 20.90 -10.61
N ILE A 156 -2.20 21.91 -10.07
CA ILE A 156 -2.95 21.80 -8.82
C ILE A 156 -4.42 21.65 -9.21
N TYR A 157 -5.02 20.54 -8.79
CA TYR A 157 -6.44 20.27 -9.01
C TYR A 157 -7.28 20.96 -7.91
N GLY A 158 -8.37 21.61 -8.29
CA GLY A 158 -9.20 22.39 -7.38
C GLY A 158 -8.51 23.68 -6.93
N ASP A 159 -8.74 24.07 -5.69
CA ASP A 159 -8.14 25.27 -5.07
C ASP A 159 -6.77 25.00 -4.40
N GLY A 160 -6.40 23.73 -4.26
CA GLY A 160 -5.16 23.30 -3.62
C GLY A 160 -5.18 23.33 -2.08
N GLU A 161 -6.33 23.62 -1.47
CA GLU A 161 -6.48 23.64 0.00
C GLU A 161 -6.74 22.26 0.60
N GLN A 162 -6.95 21.22 -0.22
CA GLN A 162 -7.02 19.84 0.25
C GLN A 162 -5.72 19.43 0.92
N THR A 163 -5.83 18.86 2.12
CA THR A 163 -4.68 18.50 2.94
C THR A 163 -4.29 17.03 2.79
N ARG A 164 -3.01 16.74 3.03
CA ARG A 164 -2.43 15.38 3.04
C ARG A 164 -1.36 15.28 4.12
N ASN A 165 -1.25 14.07 4.68
CA ASN A 165 -0.09 13.68 5.48
C ASN A 165 0.81 12.81 4.59
N PHE A 166 2.10 12.82 4.86
CA PHE A 166 3.10 12.02 4.14
C PHE A 166 3.98 11.30 5.14
N SER A 167 4.25 10.02 4.86
CA SER A 167 5.12 9.18 5.69
C SER A 167 6.43 8.92 4.96
N ASP A 168 7.53 8.94 5.69
CA ASP A 168 8.81 8.52 5.14
C ASP A 168 8.86 7.00 4.95
N ILE A 169 9.55 6.55 3.90
CA ILE A 169 9.72 5.12 3.63
C ILE A 169 10.46 4.39 4.76
N ASP A 170 11.39 5.05 5.43
CA ASP A 170 12.17 4.42 6.51
C ASP A 170 11.29 4.13 7.73
N ASP A 171 10.33 5.02 8.06
CA ASP A 171 9.32 4.78 9.10
C ASP A 171 8.42 3.60 8.72
N CYS A 172 7.99 3.55 7.47
CA CYS A 172 7.19 2.43 6.97
C CYS A 172 7.96 1.10 7.03
N LEU A 173 9.24 1.10 6.65
CA LEU A 173 10.10 -0.09 6.72
C LEU A 173 10.32 -0.54 8.16
N TYR A 174 10.49 0.40 9.11
CA TYR A 174 10.59 0.09 10.53
C TYR A 174 9.31 -0.63 11.02
N CYS A 175 8.14 -0.10 10.70
CA CYS A 175 6.87 -0.73 11.07
C CYS A 175 6.74 -2.12 10.44
N LEU A 176 7.03 -2.26 9.14
CA LEU A 176 6.99 -3.56 8.45
C LEU A 176 7.93 -4.57 9.08
N ASP A 177 9.16 -4.17 9.46
CA ASP A 177 10.11 -5.05 10.16
C ASP A 177 9.51 -5.59 11.46
N LYS A 178 8.83 -4.73 12.25
CA LYS A 178 8.15 -5.18 13.47
C LYS A 178 7.01 -6.15 13.18
N LEU A 179 6.19 -5.92 12.15
CA LEU A 179 5.10 -6.82 11.76
C LEU A 179 5.62 -8.17 11.27
N ILE A 180 6.82 -8.22 10.70
CA ILE A 180 7.48 -9.44 10.23
C ILE A 180 8.09 -10.22 11.38
N THR A 181 8.79 -9.55 12.28
CA THR A 181 9.73 -10.19 13.23
C THR A 181 9.18 -10.35 14.65
N SER A 182 8.26 -9.49 15.08
CA SER A 182 7.70 -9.56 16.44
C SER A 182 6.89 -10.82 16.64
N LYS A 183 7.07 -11.47 17.81
CA LYS A 183 6.28 -12.60 18.25
C LYS A 183 5.03 -12.19 19.04
N GLU A 184 4.96 -10.94 19.44
CA GLU A 184 3.86 -10.39 20.26
C GLU A 184 2.78 -9.75 19.40
N ILE A 185 3.12 -9.35 18.17
CA ILE A 185 2.21 -8.70 17.22
C ILE A 185 1.64 -9.77 16.29
N LEU A 186 0.40 -10.19 16.55
CA LEU A 186 -0.25 -11.26 15.80
C LEU A 186 -1.71 -10.92 15.55
N SER A 187 -2.16 -11.14 14.31
CA SER A 187 -3.55 -10.97 13.88
C SER A 187 -4.08 -9.54 14.03
N GLU A 188 -3.19 -8.57 13.85
CA GLU A 188 -3.46 -7.15 14.07
C GLU A 188 -3.42 -6.35 12.76
N THR A 189 -4.09 -5.22 12.77
CA THR A 189 -4.06 -4.22 11.69
C THR A 189 -3.45 -2.94 12.25
N PHE A 190 -2.54 -2.31 11.50
CA PHE A 190 -1.87 -1.07 11.91
C PHE A 190 -1.92 -0.03 10.80
N ASN A 191 -2.41 1.15 11.14
CA ASN A 191 -2.21 2.34 10.31
C ASN A 191 -0.73 2.75 10.40
N ILE A 192 -0.12 3.00 9.26
CA ILE A 192 1.25 3.49 9.17
C ILE A 192 1.21 4.88 8.56
N GLY A 193 1.34 5.88 9.40
CA GLY A 193 1.26 7.28 9.03
C GLY A 193 1.87 8.17 10.10
N PRO A 194 2.15 9.44 9.80
CA PRO A 194 2.65 10.39 10.79
C PRO A 194 1.53 10.85 11.72
N ASP A 195 1.88 11.17 12.96
CA ASP A 195 1.03 11.86 13.93
C ASP A 195 1.07 13.39 13.75
N GLU A 196 1.80 13.88 12.76
CA GLU A 196 1.99 15.31 12.49
C GLU A 196 0.78 15.91 11.77
N GLU A 197 0.70 17.24 11.80
CA GLU A 197 -0.33 18.00 11.10
C GLU A 197 -0.24 17.79 9.59
N SER A 198 -1.41 17.73 8.94
CA SER A 198 -1.49 17.65 7.50
C SER A 198 -1.12 18.99 6.85
N ILE A 199 -0.53 18.94 5.65
CA ILE A 199 -0.21 20.12 4.85
C ILE A 199 -1.14 20.20 3.63
N SER A 200 -1.45 21.43 3.20
CA SER A 200 -2.20 21.64 1.97
C SER A 200 -1.32 21.38 0.73
N ILE A 201 -1.97 21.09 -0.40
CA ILE A 201 -1.25 20.95 -1.67
C ILE A 201 -0.55 22.25 -2.09
N ASN A 202 -1.13 23.39 -1.74
CA ASN A 202 -0.51 24.71 -1.97
C ASN A 202 0.77 24.89 -1.13
N GLU A 203 0.76 24.48 0.14
CA GLU A 203 1.96 24.50 1.00
C GLU A 203 3.04 23.53 0.51
N LEU A 204 2.65 22.31 0.16
CA LEU A 204 3.56 21.33 -0.45
C LEU A 204 4.24 21.92 -1.69
N TYR A 205 3.48 22.55 -2.59
CA TYR A 205 4.04 23.19 -3.79
C TYR A 205 5.06 24.27 -3.44
N LYS A 206 4.73 25.17 -2.50
CA LYS A 206 5.65 26.22 -2.02
C LYS A 206 6.93 25.63 -1.42
N MET A 207 6.80 24.60 -0.59
CA MET A 207 7.96 23.90 0.00
C MET A 207 8.87 23.30 -1.07
N LEU A 208 8.30 22.62 -2.06
CA LEU A 208 9.07 22.02 -3.16
C LEU A 208 9.77 23.09 -4.02
N CYS A 209 9.07 24.19 -4.36
CA CYS A 209 9.67 25.30 -5.10
C CYS A 209 10.88 25.89 -4.34
N ASN A 210 10.72 26.15 -3.06
CA ASN A 210 11.81 26.69 -2.22
C ASN A 210 13.00 25.73 -2.15
N LYS A 211 12.75 24.43 -1.96
CA LYS A 211 13.83 23.41 -1.87
C LYS A 211 14.55 23.18 -3.20
N LEU A 212 13.84 23.26 -4.31
CA LEU A 212 14.36 22.99 -5.66
C LEU A 212 14.76 24.25 -6.42
N GLN A 213 14.67 25.44 -5.80
CA GLN A 213 15.02 26.74 -6.39
C GLN A 213 14.29 27.00 -7.72
N PHE A 214 12.97 26.80 -7.71
CA PHE A 214 12.09 26.95 -8.87
C PHE A 214 11.37 28.29 -8.85
#